data_ebc82d48db83799d66988da1679caf4d
#
_entry.id   ebc82d48db83799d66988da1679caf4d
#
_cell.length_a   1.000
_cell.length_b   1.000
_cell.length_c   1.000
_cell.angle_alpha   90.00
_cell.angle_beta   90.00
_cell.angle_gamma   90.00
#
_symmetry.space_group_name_H-M   'P 1'
#
loop_
_entity.id
_entity.type
_entity.pdbx_description
1 polymer ?
#
loop_
_entity_poly.entity_id
_entity_poly.type
_entity_poly.pdbx_seq_one_letter_code
_entity_poly.pdbx_strand_id
1 'polypeptide(L)'
;THKTSSAASDVYKRQDGSTIAVMLPNIPVMWECHFGIPMATGVLNAINTRLDSFTVSFILEHGESKMFIYDSEYSQIVEKAIENLKNPPLLIEYVDKIAGNQRSGFAEKFNCLDYETELEKFFGFKFEHVLPTDEWNSIALNYTSGTTGNPKGVVYHHRGAYLNAIGNTLTWDLPMHPKYLWTLPMFHCNGWCFPWTITERAGTHVCLRQPAGELIVEAFQKH
;
A
#
# COMPACT_ATOMS: atom_id res chain seq x y z
N THR A 1 -1.43 -12.55 9.51
CA THR A 1 -1.77 -11.26 8.91
C THR A 1 -1.45 -11.21 7.42
N HIS A 2 -0.40 -11.88 6.92
CA HIS A 2 -0.05 -11.90 5.48
C HIS A 2 -1.06 -12.63 4.58
N LYS A 3 -1.92 -13.49 5.14
CA LYS A 3 -2.85 -14.33 4.38
C LYS A 3 -4.09 -13.60 3.86
N THR A 4 -4.41 -12.43 4.42
CA THR A 4 -5.72 -11.81 4.25
C THR A 4 -5.77 -10.82 3.08
N SER A 5 -4.74 -10.00 2.91
CA SER A 5 -4.68 -9.02 1.81
C SER A 5 -4.61 -9.68 0.42
N SER A 6 -3.90 -10.81 0.29
CA SER A 6 -3.82 -11.56 -0.97
C SER A 6 -5.13 -12.29 -1.30
N ALA A 7 -5.82 -12.85 -0.28
CA ALA A 7 -7.09 -13.52 -0.47
C ALA A 7 -8.20 -12.57 -0.97
N ALA A 8 -8.26 -11.34 -0.45
CA ALA A 8 -9.21 -10.34 -0.93
C ALA A 8 -9.02 -10.00 -2.42
N SER A 9 -7.79 -10.06 -2.94
CA SER A 9 -7.52 -9.83 -4.35
C SER A 9 -7.88 -11.02 -5.26
N ASP A 10 -7.91 -12.25 -4.73
CA ASP A 10 -8.26 -13.45 -5.50
C ASP A 10 -9.76 -13.54 -5.80
N VAL A 11 -10.61 -12.99 -4.95
CA VAL A 11 -12.08 -13.02 -5.10
C VAL A 11 -12.55 -12.35 -6.39
N TYR A 12 -11.82 -11.38 -6.88
CA TYR A 12 -12.24 -10.55 -8.01
C TYR A 12 -11.61 -10.91 -9.35
N LYS A 13 -11.20 -12.17 -9.55
CA LYS A 13 -10.64 -12.69 -10.82
C LYS A 13 -9.56 -11.79 -11.41
N ARG A 14 -8.62 -11.38 -10.56
CA ARG A 14 -7.48 -10.59 -10.98
C ARG A 14 -6.65 -11.34 -12.02
N GLN A 15 -6.19 -10.65 -13.04
CA GLN A 15 -5.15 -11.14 -13.95
C GLN A 15 -3.78 -10.91 -13.31
N ASP A 16 -2.84 -11.81 -13.54
CA ASP A 16 -1.44 -11.64 -13.12
C ASP A 16 -0.90 -10.30 -13.61
N GLY A 17 -0.22 -9.58 -12.72
CA GLY A 17 0.29 -8.24 -13.01
C GLY A 17 -0.74 -7.12 -12.90
N SER A 18 -1.98 -7.38 -12.43
CA SER A 18 -2.98 -6.33 -12.22
C SER A 18 -2.50 -5.29 -11.20
N THR A 19 -2.66 -4.02 -11.53
CA THR A 19 -2.33 -2.90 -10.64
C THR A 19 -3.41 -2.73 -9.56
N ILE A 20 -2.97 -2.68 -8.31
CA ILE A 20 -3.81 -2.38 -7.15
C ILE A 20 -3.30 -1.08 -6.52
N ALA A 21 -4.14 -0.05 -6.59
CA ALA A 21 -3.83 1.26 -6.02
C ALA A 21 -4.08 1.24 -4.50
N VAL A 22 -3.20 1.92 -3.76
CA VAL A 22 -3.28 2.00 -2.29
C VAL A 22 -2.99 3.44 -1.85
N MET A 23 -3.93 4.08 -1.16
CA MET A 23 -3.80 5.43 -0.61
C MET A 23 -4.01 5.37 0.91
N LEU A 24 -2.96 5.03 1.62
CA LEU A 24 -2.94 4.83 3.07
C LEU A 24 -1.76 5.60 3.69
N PRO A 25 -1.90 6.12 4.92
CA PRO A 25 -0.77 6.67 5.67
C PRO A 25 0.15 5.54 6.17
N ASN A 26 1.15 5.89 7.00
CA ASN A 26 2.02 4.89 7.62
C ASN A 26 1.28 4.12 8.73
N ILE A 27 0.55 3.10 8.34
CA ILE A 27 -0.23 2.22 9.22
C ILE A 27 0.07 0.76 8.89
N PRO A 28 -0.26 -0.20 9.77
CA PRO A 28 -0.01 -1.62 9.52
C PRO A 28 -0.58 -2.12 8.19
N VAL A 29 -1.78 -1.67 7.80
CA VAL A 29 -2.41 -2.06 6.53
C VAL A 29 -1.59 -1.63 5.31
N MET A 30 -0.93 -0.46 5.36
CA MET A 30 -0.03 -0.05 4.27
C MET A 30 1.17 -0.99 4.14
N TRP A 31 1.75 -1.42 5.27
CA TRP A 31 2.81 -2.42 5.28
C TRP A 31 2.30 -3.79 4.77
N GLU A 32 1.11 -4.23 5.20
CA GLU A 32 0.48 -5.46 4.71
C GLU A 32 0.30 -5.46 3.19
N CYS A 33 -0.09 -4.33 2.60
CA CYS A 33 -0.24 -4.17 1.16
C CYS A 33 1.08 -4.38 0.40
N HIS A 34 2.25 -4.04 0.99
CA HIS A 34 3.56 -4.28 0.37
C HIS A 34 3.87 -5.76 0.20
N PHE A 35 3.22 -6.63 0.95
CA PHE A 35 3.35 -8.09 0.86
C PHE A 35 2.12 -8.75 0.24
N GLY A 36 0.93 -8.43 0.71
CA GLY A 36 -0.30 -9.07 0.28
C GLY A 36 -0.56 -8.93 -1.21
N ILE A 37 -0.33 -7.74 -1.77
CA ILE A 37 -0.54 -7.47 -3.20
C ILE A 37 0.44 -8.27 -4.07
N PRO A 38 1.77 -8.21 -3.86
CA PRO A 38 2.71 -9.02 -4.64
C PRO A 38 2.55 -10.53 -4.43
N MET A 39 2.26 -10.99 -3.21
CA MET A 39 1.99 -12.41 -2.94
C MET A 39 0.78 -12.93 -3.71
N ALA A 40 -0.13 -12.04 -4.03
CA ALA A 40 -1.28 -12.31 -4.88
C ALA A 40 -0.99 -11.99 -6.36
N THR A 41 0.26 -11.95 -6.80
CA THR A 41 0.73 -11.61 -8.15
C THR A 41 0.30 -10.24 -8.68
N GLY A 42 -0.16 -9.33 -7.80
CA GLY A 42 -0.52 -7.96 -8.15
C GLY A 42 0.68 -7.00 -8.13
N VAL A 43 0.49 -5.85 -8.73
CA VAL A 43 1.45 -4.74 -8.73
C VAL A 43 0.95 -3.65 -7.79
N LEU A 44 1.70 -3.35 -6.73
CA LEU A 44 1.36 -2.31 -5.76
C LEU A 44 1.55 -0.92 -6.38
N ASN A 45 0.47 -0.15 -6.53
CA ASN A 45 0.55 1.27 -6.88
C ASN A 45 0.32 2.12 -5.62
N ALA A 46 1.41 2.50 -4.96
CA ALA A 46 1.37 3.29 -3.72
C ALA A 46 1.17 4.78 -4.04
N ILE A 47 -0.03 5.29 -3.76
CA ILE A 47 -0.42 6.67 -4.06
C ILE A 47 -0.06 7.58 -2.89
N ASN A 48 0.56 8.72 -3.21
CA ASN A 48 0.86 9.76 -2.24
C ASN A 48 -0.43 10.37 -1.67
N THR A 49 -0.58 10.32 -0.36
CA THR A 49 -1.76 10.81 0.38
C THR A 49 -1.96 12.32 0.35
N ARG A 50 -1.00 13.08 -0.20
CA ARG A 50 -1.03 14.55 -0.29
C ARG A 50 -1.43 15.05 -1.69
N LEU A 51 -1.76 14.13 -2.60
CA LEU A 51 -2.17 14.49 -3.96
C LEU A 51 -3.61 14.98 -4.00
N ASP A 52 -3.89 15.85 -4.98
CA ASP A 52 -5.24 16.27 -5.30
C ASP A 52 -6.01 15.20 -6.10
N SER A 53 -7.33 15.35 -6.16
CA SER A 53 -8.22 14.40 -6.83
C SER A 53 -7.97 14.24 -8.33
N PHE A 54 -7.53 15.28 -9.02
CA PHE A 54 -7.21 15.22 -10.44
C PHE A 54 -5.98 14.33 -10.69
N THR A 55 -4.93 14.51 -9.89
CA THR A 55 -3.72 13.70 -9.96
C THR A 55 -4.00 12.25 -9.59
N VAL A 56 -4.82 12.02 -8.55
CA VAL A 56 -5.25 10.66 -8.16
C VAL A 56 -6.03 9.99 -9.30
N SER A 57 -6.99 10.70 -9.91
CA SER A 57 -7.74 10.21 -11.08
C SER A 57 -6.83 9.80 -12.22
N PHE A 58 -5.87 10.66 -12.57
CA PHE A 58 -4.88 10.37 -13.61
C PHE A 58 -4.07 9.10 -13.30
N ILE A 59 -3.60 8.94 -12.05
CA ILE A 59 -2.80 7.77 -11.62
C ILE A 59 -3.63 6.49 -11.71
N LEU A 60 -4.89 6.53 -11.29
CA LEU A 60 -5.80 5.37 -11.35
C LEU A 60 -6.08 4.93 -12.79
N GLU A 61 -6.30 5.89 -13.69
CA GLU A 61 -6.57 5.63 -15.11
C GLU A 61 -5.31 5.18 -15.86
N HIS A 62 -4.22 5.94 -15.75
CA HIS A 62 -2.95 5.64 -16.43
C HIS A 62 -2.29 4.34 -15.90
N GLY A 63 -2.41 4.06 -14.61
CA GLY A 63 -1.92 2.82 -13.98
C GLY A 63 -2.88 1.64 -14.17
N GLU A 64 -4.01 1.82 -14.85
CA GLU A 64 -5.03 0.80 -15.09
C GLU A 64 -5.45 0.04 -13.83
N SER A 65 -5.59 0.77 -12.72
CA SER A 65 -5.88 0.19 -11.41
C SER A 65 -7.20 -0.58 -11.42
N LYS A 66 -7.16 -1.86 -11.02
CA LYS A 66 -8.35 -2.74 -10.95
C LYS A 66 -9.03 -2.66 -9.59
N MET A 67 -8.28 -2.31 -8.56
CA MET A 67 -8.75 -2.15 -7.19
C MET A 67 -8.08 -0.91 -6.58
N PHE A 68 -8.79 -0.21 -5.71
CA PHE A 68 -8.28 0.93 -4.98
C PHE A 68 -8.63 0.81 -3.49
N ILE A 69 -7.59 0.59 -2.67
CA ILE A 69 -7.68 0.54 -1.21
C ILE A 69 -7.31 1.92 -0.68
N TYR A 70 -8.17 2.54 0.11
CA TYR A 70 -7.93 3.87 0.65
C TYR A 70 -8.39 3.99 2.10
N ASP A 71 -7.76 4.88 2.86
CA ASP A 71 -8.20 5.23 4.20
C ASP A 71 -9.40 6.19 4.14
N SER A 72 -10.39 5.98 5.01
CA SER A 72 -11.62 6.81 5.08
C SER A 72 -11.34 8.31 5.27
N GLU A 73 -10.18 8.68 5.82
CA GLU A 73 -9.72 10.07 5.92
C GLU A 73 -9.61 10.75 4.54
N TYR A 74 -9.32 9.99 3.48
CA TYR A 74 -9.15 10.51 2.11
C TYR A 74 -10.41 10.39 1.25
N SER A 75 -11.54 9.96 1.81
CA SER A 75 -12.79 9.69 1.09
C SER A 75 -13.24 10.85 0.19
N GLN A 76 -13.10 12.11 0.62
CA GLN A 76 -13.48 13.27 -0.19
C GLN A 76 -12.60 13.46 -1.45
N ILE A 77 -11.30 13.13 -1.34
CA ILE A 77 -10.38 13.17 -2.48
C ILE A 77 -10.71 12.03 -3.43
N VAL A 78 -10.96 10.83 -2.89
CA VAL A 78 -11.29 9.62 -3.64
C VAL A 78 -12.61 9.81 -4.39
N GLU A 79 -13.67 10.34 -3.75
CA GLU A 79 -14.96 10.63 -4.39
C GLU A 79 -14.77 11.49 -5.65
N LYS A 80 -14.09 12.61 -5.51
CA LYS A 80 -13.83 13.53 -6.64
C LYS A 80 -12.93 12.89 -7.71
N ALA A 81 -12.01 12.01 -7.32
CA ALA A 81 -11.11 11.37 -8.28
C ALA A 81 -11.85 10.35 -9.15
N ILE A 82 -12.75 9.55 -8.57
CA ILE A 82 -13.46 8.51 -9.31
C ILE A 82 -14.64 9.03 -10.14
N GLU A 83 -15.24 10.18 -9.80
CA GLU A 83 -16.33 10.80 -10.57
C GLU A 83 -15.94 11.07 -12.03
N ASN A 84 -14.65 11.27 -12.31
CA ASN A 84 -14.12 11.56 -13.64
C ASN A 84 -13.63 10.31 -14.39
N LEU A 85 -13.67 9.13 -13.77
CA LEU A 85 -13.20 7.89 -14.38
C LEU A 85 -14.31 7.20 -15.18
N LYS A 86 -13.99 6.79 -16.41
CA LYS A 86 -14.92 5.98 -17.23
C LYS A 86 -15.14 4.59 -16.66
N ASN A 87 -14.09 4.01 -16.11
CA ASN A 87 -14.08 2.67 -15.54
C ASN A 87 -13.43 2.74 -14.14
N PRO A 88 -14.18 3.12 -13.10
CA PRO A 88 -13.62 3.19 -11.75
C PRO A 88 -13.19 1.80 -11.27
N PRO A 89 -12.09 1.72 -10.51
CA PRO A 89 -11.64 0.46 -9.90
C PRO A 89 -12.63 -0.01 -8.83
N LEU A 90 -12.53 -1.27 -8.42
CA LEU A 90 -13.21 -1.74 -7.21
C LEU A 90 -12.68 -0.96 -6.01
N LEU A 91 -13.58 -0.36 -5.24
CA LEU A 91 -13.24 0.50 -4.10
C LEU A 91 -13.30 -0.28 -2.80
N ILE A 92 -12.24 -0.21 -2.01
CA ILE A 92 -12.16 -0.79 -0.66
C ILE A 92 -11.75 0.30 0.32
N GLU A 93 -12.63 0.61 1.26
CA GLU A 93 -12.37 1.59 2.31
C GLU A 93 -11.80 0.91 3.55
N TYR A 94 -10.69 1.43 4.05
CA TYR A 94 -10.17 1.10 5.36
C TYR A 94 -10.57 2.16 6.38
N VAL A 95 -11.11 1.73 7.50
CA VAL A 95 -11.52 2.60 8.60
C VAL A 95 -10.60 2.40 9.79
N ASP A 96 -9.71 3.36 10.03
CA ASP A 96 -8.81 3.32 11.19
C ASP A 96 -9.55 3.68 12.48
N LYS A 97 -10.07 2.67 13.15
CA LYS A 97 -10.79 2.82 14.43
C LYS A 97 -9.88 3.32 15.56
N ILE A 98 -8.57 3.04 15.50
CA ILE A 98 -7.60 3.52 16.51
C ILE A 98 -7.41 5.02 16.38
N ALA A 99 -7.43 5.55 15.15
CA ALA A 99 -7.40 7.00 14.90
C ALA A 99 -8.75 7.68 15.13
N GLY A 100 -9.81 6.94 15.46
CA GLY A 100 -11.16 7.46 15.65
C GLY A 100 -11.91 7.73 14.33
N ASN A 101 -11.40 7.23 13.21
CA ASN A 101 -12.04 7.38 11.91
C ASN A 101 -13.37 6.60 11.86
N GLN A 102 -14.25 7.05 10.99
CA GLN A 102 -15.54 6.41 10.74
C GLN A 102 -15.69 6.13 9.24
N ARG A 103 -16.57 5.18 8.92
CA ARG A 103 -16.94 4.91 7.54
C ARG A 103 -17.52 6.17 6.89
N SER A 104 -17.11 6.43 5.66
CA SER A 104 -17.56 7.62 4.94
C SER A 104 -18.93 7.41 4.33
N GLY A 105 -19.75 8.48 4.24
CA GLY A 105 -21.01 8.44 3.49
C GLY A 105 -20.84 8.19 1.99
N PHE A 106 -19.66 8.50 1.46
CA PHE A 106 -19.25 8.15 0.11
C PHE A 106 -19.17 6.62 -0.08
N ALA A 107 -18.60 5.90 0.88
CA ALA A 107 -18.49 4.44 0.82
C ALA A 107 -19.86 3.76 0.69
N GLU A 108 -20.88 4.30 1.37
CA GLU A 108 -22.27 3.81 1.24
C GLU A 108 -22.85 4.12 -0.14
N LYS A 109 -22.67 5.36 -0.64
CA LYS A 109 -23.17 5.82 -1.94
C LYS A 109 -22.62 5.00 -3.12
N PHE A 110 -21.34 4.61 -3.06
CA PHE A 110 -20.63 3.89 -4.12
C PHE A 110 -20.46 2.40 -3.87
N ASN A 111 -21.14 1.84 -2.85
CA ASN A 111 -21.03 0.44 -2.44
C ASN A 111 -19.56 -0.01 -2.26
N CYS A 112 -18.75 0.85 -1.66
CA CYS A 112 -17.37 0.50 -1.35
C CYS A 112 -17.34 -0.67 -0.38
N LEU A 113 -16.44 -1.61 -0.60
CA LEU A 113 -16.23 -2.70 0.34
C LEU A 113 -15.52 -2.17 1.60
N ASP A 114 -15.77 -2.80 2.73
CA ASP A 114 -15.05 -2.53 3.97
C ASP A 114 -13.85 -3.49 4.08
N TYR A 115 -12.66 -2.94 4.28
CA TYR A 115 -11.41 -3.71 4.26
C TYR A 115 -11.42 -4.86 5.28
N GLU A 116 -11.77 -4.57 6.54
CA GLU A 116 -11.75 -5.59 7.60
C GLU A 116 -12.83 -6.65 7.39
N THR A 117 -14.03 -6.22 6.98
CA THR A 117 -15.14 -7.14 6.67
C THR A 117 -14.78 -8.09 5.53
N GLU A 118 -14.08 -7.59 4.51
CA GLU A 118 -13.63 -8.45 3.41
C GLU A 118 -12.54 -9.42 3.87
N LEU A 119 -11.61 -9.01 4.73
CA LEU A 119 -10.60 -9.89 5.29
C LEU A 119 -11.21 -11.01 6.15
N GLU A 120 -12.22 -10.69 6.96
CA GLU A 120 -12.91 -11.68 7.82
C GLU A 120 -13.49 -12.85 7.03
N LYS A 121 -13.98 -12.62 5.80
CA LYS A 121 -14.53 -13.67 4.92
C LYS A 121 -13.49 -14.75 4.57
N PHE A 122 -12.21 -14.41 4.64
CA PHE A 122 -11.09 -15.32 4.30
C PHE A 122 -10.36 -15.85 5.54
N PHE A 123 -10.91 -15.61 6.72
CA PHE A 123 -10.31 -16.13 7.95
C PHE A 123 -10.33 -17.67 7.93
N GLY A 124 -9.14 -18.25 8.05
CA GLY A 124 -8.99 -19.72 8.01
C GLY A 124 -8.77 -20.32 6.61
N PHE A 125 -8.91 -19.55 5.54
CA PHE A 125 -8.52 -20.03 4.21
C PHE A 125 -7.02 -20.32 4.15
N LYS A 126 -6.68 -21.46 3.56
CA LYS A 126 -5.28 -21.80 3.27
C LYS A 126 -4.86 -21.07 1.99
N PHE A 127 -4.00 -20.10 2.15
CA PHE A 127 -3.39 -19.40 1.01
C PHE A 127 -2.17 -20.18 0.52
N GLU A 128 -2.12 -20.45 -0.78
CA GLU A 128 -0.92 -20.98 -1.42
C GLU A 128 -0.08 -19.80 -1.96
N HIS A 129 1.11 -19.66 -1.41
CA HIS A 129 2.04 -18.64 -1.86
C HIS A 129 2.58 -19.00 -3.23
N VAL A 130 2.33 -18.14 -4.22
CA VAL A 130 2.87 -18.28 -5.57
C VAL A 130 4.08 -17.36 -5.71
N LEU A 131 5.23 -17.95 -6.02
CA LEU A 131 6.43 -17.17 -6.35
C LEU A 131 6.28 -16.58 -7.76
N PRO A 132 6.87 -15.42 -8.03
CA PRO A 132 6.88 -14.86 -9.37
C PRO A 132 7.56 -15.84 -10.33
N THR A 133 6.96 -16.11 -11.49
CA THR A 133 7.53 -16.95 -12.53
C THR A 133 8.76 -16.33 -13.19
N ASP A 134 8.84 -15.01 -13.17
CA ASP A 134 9.97 -14.20 -13.60
C ASP A 134 10.22 -13.09 -12.57
N GLU A 135 11.40 -13.04 -11.99
CA GLU A 135 11.79 -12.02 -11.02
C GLU A 135 11.90 -10.60 -11.62
N TRP A 136 11.86 -10.46 -12.95
CA TRP A 136 11.75 -9.18 -13.65
C TRP A 136 10.31 -8.67 -13.76
N ASN A 137 9.32 -9.47 -13.38
CA ASN A 137 7.93 -9.00 -13.28
C ASN A 137 7.81 -7.85 -12.27
N SER A 138 6.85 -6.97 -12.54
CA SER A 138 6.59 -5.79 -11.72
C SER A 138 6.11 -6.18 -10.32
N ILE A 139 6.70 -5.59 -9.28
CA ILE A 139 6.25 -5.68 -7.90
C ILE A 139 5.50 -4.41 -7.47
N ALA A 140 5.95 -3.25 -7.95
CA ALA A 140 5.34 -1.96 -7.61
C ALA A 140 5.43 -0.97 -8.77
N LEU A 141 4.44 -0.07 -8.80
CA LEU A 141 4.35 1.09 -9.69
C LEU A 141 4.27 2.35 -8.82
N ASN A 142 5.21 3.26 -8.98
CA ASN A 142 5.25 4.52 -8.23
C ASN A 142 5.18 5.70 -9.19
N TYR A 143 4.43 6.73 -8.82
CA TYR A 143 4.35 7.94 -9.63
C TYR A 143 5.21 9.06 -9.06
N THR A 144 6.01 9.66 -9.92
CA THR A 144 6.76 10.88 -9.58
C THR A 144 5.92 12.11 -9.85
N SER A 145 6.06 13.14 -9.03
CA SER A 145 5.53 14.48 -9.33
C SER A 145 6.32 15.03 -10.54
N GLY A 146 5.77 14.91 -11.73
CA GLY A 146 6.41 15.44 -12.92
C GLY A 146 6.62 16.96 -12.78
N THR A 147 7.87 17.41 -12.84
CA THR A 147 8.21 18.86 -12.81
C THR A 147 7.80 19.59 -14.10
N THR A 148 7.48 18.87 -15.17
CA THR A 148 7.24 19.42 -16.52
C THR A 148 6.08 18.76 -17.24
N GLY A 149 5.08 18.20 -16.56
CA GLY A 149 3.94 17.54 -17.21
C GLY A 149 3.24 16.54 -16.30
N ASN A 150 2.52 15.59 -16.89
CA ASN A 150 1.82 14.54 -16.16
C ASN A 150 2.79 13.67 -15.33
N PRO A 151 2.32 13.13 -14.19
CA PRO A 151 3.10 12.18 -13.39
C PRO A 151 3.63 11.02 -14.24
N LYS A 152 4.86 10.58 -13.97
CA LYS A 152 5.48 9.45 -14.65
C LYS A 152 5.46 8.22 -13.76
N GLY A 153 5.01 7.09 -14.31
CA GLY A 153 5.05 5.80 -13.63
C GLY A 153 6.46 5.21 -13.65
N VAL A 154 6.98 4.86 -12.49
CA VAL A 154 8.25 4.14 -12.30
C VAL A 154 7.94 2.75 -11.80
N VAL A 155 8.35 1.75 -12.57
CA VAL A 155 8.10 0.34 -12.26
C VAL A 155 9.30 -0.25 -11.53
N TYR A 156 9.03 -0.90 -10.39
CA TYR A 156 9.98 -1.75 -9.69
C TYR A 156 9.69 -3.20 -10.06
N HIS A 157 10.72 -4.02 -10.17
CA HIS A 157 10.61 -5.46 -10.39
C HIS A 157 11.05 -6.23 -9.12
N HIS A 158 10.58 -7.48 -8.98
CA HIS A 158 10.84 -8.30 -7.78
C HIS A 158 12.33 -8.40 -7.45
N ARG A 159 13.17 -8.69 -8.47
CA ARG A 159 14.63 -8.76 -8.32
C ARG A 159 15.22 -7.46 -7.77
N GLY A 160 14.80 -6.30 -8.30
CA GLY A 160 15.33 -5.00 -7.88
C GLY A 160 14.94 -4.67 -6.44
N ALA A 161 13.69 -4.92 -6.05
CA ALA A 161 13.21 -4.72 -4.69
C ALA A 161 13.97 -5.61 -3.69
N TYR A 162 14.16 -6.89 -4.03
CA TYR A 162 14.92 -7.84 -3.22
C TYR A 162 16.39 -7.42 -3.06
N LEU A 163 17.09 -7.12 -4.14
CA LEU A 163 18.50 -6.72 -4.08
C LEU A 163 18.69 -5.40 -3.33
N ASN A 164 17.76 -4.45 -3.48
CA ASN A 164 17.82 -3.20 -2.73
C ASN A 164 17.55 -3.43 -1.24
N ALA A 165 16.63 -4.31 -0.88
CA ALA A 165 16.38 -4.66 0.52
C ALA A 165 17.63 -5.27 1.19
N ILE A 166 18.30 -6.22 0.52
CA ILE A 166 19.57 -6.80 0.99
C ILE A 166 20.67 -5.73 1.04
N GLY A 167 20.77 -4.88 0.01
CA GLY A 167 21.72 -3.77 -0.04
C GLY A 167 21.56 -2.80 1.14
N ASN A 168 20.32 -2.47 1.51
CA ASN A 168 20.04 -1.65 2.70
C ASN A 168 20.53 -2.34 3.98
N THR A 169 20.26 -3.64 4.14
CA THR A 169 20.72 -4.42 5.29
C THR A 169 22.24 -4.32 5.47
N LEU A 170 22.97 -4.50 4.38
CA LEU A 170 24.44 -4.45 4.39
C LEU A 170 24.98 -3.05 4.60
N THR A 171 24.41 -2.05 3.91
CA THR A 171 24.87 -0.66 3.95
C THR A 171 24.65 -0.01 5.31
N TRP A 172 23.54 -0.33 5.97
CA TRP A 172 23.18 0.21 7.27
C TRP A 172 23.66 -0.66 8.44
N ASP A 173 24.34 -1.78 8.16
CA ASP A 173 24.76 -2.78 9.15
C ASP A 173 23.61 -3.13 10.13
N LEU A 174 22.44 -3.42 9.53
CA LEU A 174 21.23 -3.64 10.31
C LEU A 174 21.33 -4.93 11.13
N PRO A 175 21.16 -4.86 12.47
CA PRO A 175 21.14 -6.04 13.31
C PRO A 175 19.93 -6.93 13.01
N MET A 176 19.89 -8.13 13.59
CA MET A 176 18.66 -8.92 13.67
C MET A 176 17.66 -8.23 14.60
N HIS A 177 16.38 -8.34 14.27
CA HIS A 177 15.26 -7.80 15.07
C HIS A 177 15.33 -6.27 15.30
N PRO A 178 15.63 -5.44 14.28
CA PRO A 178 15.65 -3.99 14.46
C PRO A 178 14.24 -3.48 14.76
N LYS A 179 14.15 -2.39 15.50
CA LYS A 179 12.91 -1.62 15.65
C LYS A 179 12.99 -0.41 14.72
N TYR A 180 12.07 -0.32 13.77
CA TYR A 180 12.06 0.73 12.76
C TYR A 180 10.84 1.63 12.91
N LEU A 181 11.07 2.90 13.24
CA LEU A 181 10.03 3.91 13.34
C LEU A 181 9.76 4.54 11.97
N TRP A 182 8.53 4.40 11.50
CA TRP A 182 8.11 4.91 10.19
C TRP A 182 7.84 6.41 10.20
N THR A 183 8.90 7.20 10.12
CA THR A 183 8.83 8.65 9.85
C THR A 183 8.87 8.96 8.36
N LEU A 184 9.49 8.09 7.55
CA LEU A 184 9.48 8.15 6.09
C LEU A 184 8.15 7.62 5.55
N PRO A 185 7.50 8.28 4.56
CA PRO A 185 6.27 7.77 3.98
C PRO A 185 6.49 6.43 3.25
N MET A 186 5.71 5.40 3.60
CA MET A 186 5.77 4.09 2.95
C MET A 186 5.38 4.15 1.46
N PHE A 187 4.51 5.09 1.07
CA PHE A 187 4.10 5.27 -0.31
C PHE A 187 5.18 5.89 -1.21
N HIS A 188 6.13 6.63 -0.64
CA HIS A 188 7.15 7.32 -1.43
C HIS A 188 8.34 6.40 -1.71
N CYS A 189 8.61 6.14 -3.01
CA CYS A 189 9.64 5.19 -3.44
C CYS A 189 9.54 3.85 -2.69
N ASN A 190 8.32 3.39 -2.42
CA ASN A 190 7.98 2.26 -1.54
C ASN A 190 8.78 2.24 -0.24
N GLY A 191 8.79 3.40 0.44
CA GLY A 191 9.52 3.55 1.69
C GLY A 191 11.00 3.18 1.58
N TRP A 192 11.63 3.40 0.41
CA TRP A 192 13.04 3.04 0.12
C TRP A 192 13.35 1.55 0.31
N CYS A 193 12.37 0.70 0.02
CA CYS A 193 12.42 -0.75 0.23
C CYS A 193 12.50 -1.19 1.71
N PHE A 194 12.41 -0.29 2.69
CA PHE A 194 12.45 -0.64 4.11
C PHE A 194 11.27 -1.52 4.57
N PRO A 195 10.06 -1.55 3.95
CA PRO A 195 9.07 -2.56 4.28
C PRO A 195 9.64 -3.98 4.17
N TRP A 196 10.38 -4.26 3.11
CA TRP A 196 11.01 -5.55 2.85
C TRP A 196 12.31 -5.73 3.65
N THR A 197 13.17 -4.69 3.74
CA THR A 197 14.44 -4.71 4.49
C THR A 197 14.24 -5.06 5.97
N ILE A 198 13.33 -4.36 6.65
CA ILE A 198 13.10 -4.59 8.08
C ILE A 198 12.46 -5.95 8.33
N THR A 199 11.57 -6.39 7.43
CA THR A 199 10.94 -7.71 7.49
C THR A 199 11.95 -8.84 7.27
N GLU A 200 12.89 -8.68 6.35
CA GLU A 200 13.99 -9.64 6.10
C GLU A 200 14.83 -9.84 7.36
N ARG A 201 15.02 -8.79 8.17
CA ARG A 201 15.74 -8.88 9.46
C ARG A 201 14.85 -9.32 10.63
N ALA A 202 13.62 -9.80 10.37
CA ALA A 202 12.61 -10.13 11.39
C ALA A 202 12.38 -8.97 12.38
N GLY A 203 12.45 -7.74 11.88
CA GLY A 203 12.34 -6.52 12.68
C GLY A 203 10.90 -6.15 13.03
N THR A 204 10.77 -5.15 13.90
CA THR A 204 9.49 -4.58 14.31
C THR A 204 9.24 -3.27 13.58
N HIS A 205 8.12 -3.16 12.87
CA HIS A 205 7.65 -1.93 12.26
C HIS A 205 6.81 -1.14 13.26
N VAL A 206 7.30 0.01 13.69
CA VAL A 206 6.54 0.97 14.52
C VAL A 206 5.91 1.99 13.57
N CYS A 207 4.63 1.80 13.29
CA CYS A 207 3.89 2.67 12.37
C CYS A 207 3.51 3.98 13.05
N LEU A 208 3.77 5.09 12.38
CA LEU A 208 3.44 6.43 12.83
C LEU A 208 2.60 7.11 11.75
N ARG A 209 1.28 7.17 12.01
CA ARG A 209 0.28 7.70 11.05
C ARG A 209 0.62 9.12 10.60
N GLN A 210 1.05 9.97 11.55
CA GLN A 210 1.52 11.33 11.29
C GLN A 210 2.87 11.55 11.99
N PRO A 211 3.93 11.90 11.27
CA PRO A 211 5.25 12.11 11.84
C PRO A 211 5.36 13.50 12.51
N ALA A 212 4.64 13.70 13.63
CA ALA A 212 4.75 14.87 14.50
C ALA A 212 5.85 14.65 15.55
N GLY A 213 6.57 15.71 15.90
CA GLY A 213 7.73 15.63 16.80
C GLY A 213 7.41 14.99 18.15
N GLU A 214 6.28 15.34 18.76
CA GLU A 214 5.83 14.77 20.04
C GLU A 214 5.55 13.26 19.93
N LEU A 215 4.88 12.82 18.86
CA LEU A 215 4.59 11.41 18.62
C LEU A 215 5.85 10.59 18.31
N ILE A 216 6.85 11.21 17.69
CA ILE A 216 8.16 10.58 17.45
C ILE A 216 8.86 10.33 18.80
N VAL A 217 8.90 11.34 19.69
CA VAL A 217 9.51 11.21 21.02
C VAL A 217 8.79 10.15 21.85
N GLU A 218 7.45 10.15 21.84
CA GLU A 218 6.65 9.14 22.54
C GLU A 218 6.95 7.72 22.01
N ALA A 219 7.03 7.56 20.69
CA ALA A 219 7.36 6.28 20.08
C ALA A 219 8.73 5.75 20.51
N PHE A 220 9.75 6.62 20.59
CA PHE A 220 11.08 6.24 21.08
C PHE A 220 11.10 5.88 22.56
N GLN A 221 10.25 6.48 23.38
CA GLN A 221 10.13 6.13 24.79
C GLN A 221 9.42 4.79 25.04
N LYS A 222 8.50 4.45 24.14
CA LYS A 222 7.64 3.27 24.29
C LYS A 222 8.25 2.00 23.68
N HIS A 223 9.03 2.14 22.61
CA HIS A 223 9.54 1.02 21.80
C HIS A 223 11.06 0.95 21.79
#